data_b7bc89e7919e34ac68ad6f6b429318f0
#
_entry.id   b7bc89e7919e34ac68ad6f6b429318f0
#
_cell.length_a   1.000
_cell.length_b   1.000
_cell.length_c   1.000
_cell.angle_alpha   90.00
_cell.angle_beta   90.00
_cell.angle_gamma   90.00
#
_symmetry.space_group_name_H-M   'P 1'
#
loop_
_entity.id
_entity.type
_entity.pdbx_description
1 polymer ?
#
loop_
_entity_poly.entity_id
_entity_poly.type
_entity_poly.pdbx_seq_one_letter_code
_entity_poly.pdbx_strand_id
1 'polypeptide(L)'
;VIQTVLGPVESSGIGAVSMHEHLLTDASALQRPGVEALEPSLAVTADLAAALRWSQLALADNLRLDDVDLLADELRTARNSGLGLAVDLSSLGFGPDHARLPELSRASGVGIVAGYGAYLPRLLPEWYLDLDTDGRQGLFERALTDSVPGTTYRAGLLGLMGTTTAFATADGLEERRSLTAAARAAATTGAAVVVRLAADARNGLEVLAHVVAEGVDPSRVVFSTVDEFLDLPYLRDLGQAGAVLELCFGNEGSHVGRIRNASDPQRLDAFLALRESAPDTRWVFGHATWTKGQLRRYGGHGLDHLTARVVPGLRALGVPDEVLARITVDEPARLLDRP
;
A
#
# COMPACT_ATOMS: atom_id res chain seq x y z
N VAL A 1 -10.44 14.11 11.71
CA VAL A 1 -9.15 13.72 12.32
C VAL A 1 -8.60 12.43 11.70
N ILE A 2 -7.28 12.30 11.62
CA ILE A 2 -6.58 11.12 11.14
C ILE A 2 -6.31 10.17 12.31
N GLN A 3 -6.75 8.91 12.18
CA GLN A 3 -6.49 7.88 13.19
C GLN A 3 -5.09 7.30 12.99
N THR A 4 -4.19 7.53 13.96
CA THR A 4 -2.88 6.89 14.01
C THR A 4 -2.84 5.80 15.07
N VAL A 5 -1.82 4.95 15.03
CA VAL A 5 -1.60 3.89 16.04
C VAL A 5 -1.30 4.44 17.45
N LEU A 6 -1.02 5.74 17.58
CA LEU A 6 -0.83 6.43 18.85
C LEU A 6 -2.03 7.31 19.27
N GLY A 7 -3.12 7.26 18.50
CA GLY A 7 -4.33 8.06 18.70
C GLY A 7 -4.56 9.05 17.56
N PRO A 8 -5.67 9.81 17.61
CA PRO A 8 -6.04 10.74 16.57
C PRO A 8 -5.10 11.95 16.52
N VAL A 9 -4.85 12.43 15.30
CA VAL A 9 -4.11 13.68 15.05
C VAL A 9 -4.91 14.57 14.11
N GLU A 10 -4.69 15.88 14.19
CA GLU A 10 -5.28 16.82 13.24
C GLU A 10 -4.72 16.59 11.83
N SER A 11 -5.56 16.76 10.82
CA SER A 11 -5.17 16.61 9.42
C SER A 11 -4.29 17.76 8.90
N SER A 12 -4.23 18.88 9.63
CA SER A 12 -3.38 20.01 9.29
C SER A 12 -1.95 19.85 9.79
N GLY A 13 -0.96 20.17 8.97
CA GLY A 13 0.46 20.18 9.36
C GLY A 13 1.11 18.80 9.49
N ILE A 14 0.52 17.77 8.90
CA ILE A 14 1.01 16.39 9.02
C ILE A 14 2.30 16.08 8.26
N GLY A 15 2.79 16.99 7.40
CA GLY A 15 3.91 16.72 6.51
C GLY A 15 3.54 15.81 5.34
N ALA A 16 4.52 15.34 4.60
CA ALA A 16 4.28 14.40 3.51
C ALA A 16 3.82 13.03 4.06
N VAL A 17 2.99 12.34 3.28
CA VAL A 17 2.44 11.03 3.63
C VAL A 17 2.88 10.00 2.58
N SER A 18 3.47 8.91 3.02
CA SER A 18 3.57 7.70 2.19
C SER A 18 2.31 6.87 2.39
N MET A 19 1.53 6.70 1.32
CA MET A 19 0.21 6.04 1.40
C MET A 19 0.28 4.52 1.40
N HIS A 20 1.47 3.93 1.18
CA HIS A 20 1.62 2.49 1.12
C HIS A 20 2.99 2.02 1.59
N GLU A 21 2.98 1.37 2.75
CA GLU A 21 4.12 0.64 3.30
C GLU A 21 3.65 -0.69 3.91
N HIS A 22 4.61 -1.61 4.13
CA HIS A 22 4.44 -2.79 4.96
C HIS A 22 5.54 -2.78 6.01
N LEU A 23 5.25 -2.18 7.19
CA LEU A 23 6.29 -1.82 8.15
C LEU A 23 6.72 -2.98 9.04
N LEU A 24 5.78 -3.73 9.58
CA LEU A 24 6.06 -4.92 10.40
C LEU A 24 5.26 -6.09 9.85
N THR A 25 5.95 -6.97 9.09
CA THR A 25 5.26 -8.02 8.34
C THR A 25 6.14 -9.25 8.13
N ASP A 26 5.52 -10.43 8.06
CA ASP A 26 6.14 -11.68 7.63
C ASP A 26 5.43 -12.24 6.39
N ALA A 27 5.92 -11.87 5.22
CA ALA A 27 5.45 -12.37 3.93
C ALA A 27 6.22 -13.61 3.45
N SER A 28 6.95 -14.30 4.33
CA SER A 28 7.81 -15.44 3.96
C SER A 28 7.04 -16.63 3.35
N ALA A 29 5.73 -16.73 3.56
CA ALA A 29 4.88 -17.69 2.84
C ALA A 29 4.90 -17.50 1.30
N LEU A 30 5.32 -16.33 0.82
CA LEU A 30 5.50 -16.03 -0.60
C LEU A 30 6.86 -16.47 -1.16
N GLN A 31 7.78 -16.98 -0.30
CA GLN A 31 9.12 -17.40 -0.74
C GLN A 31 9.06 -18.39 -1.91
N ARG A 32 9.91 -18.17 -2.91
CA ARG A 32 10.05 -19.01 -4.11
C ARG A 32 11.50 -18.98 -4.57
N PRO A 33 12.01 -20.08 -5.15
CA PRO A 33 13.34 -20.10 -5.75
C PRO A 33 13.50 -19.01 -6.81
N GLY A 34 14.64 -18.33 -6.79
CA GLY A 34 15.03 -17.34 -7.80
C GLY A 34 15.76 -17.96 -8.98
N VAL A 35 16.31 -17.10 -9.85
CA VAL A 35 17.18 -17.51 -10.98
C VAL A 35 18.52 -18.01 -10.44
N GLU A 36 19.05 -17.37 -9.42
CA GLU A 36 20.27 -17.78 -8.73
C GLU A 36 19.92 -18.84 -7.66
N ALA A 37 20.79 -19.85 -7.53
CA ALA A 37 20.64 -20.91 -6.52
C ALA A 37 21.07 -20.40 -5.14
N LEU A 38 20.25 -19.54 -4.53
CA LEU A 38 20.43 -19.07 -3.16
C LEU A 38 19.75 -20.04 -2.18
N GLU A 39 20.41 -20.32 -1.07
CA GLU A 39 19.80 -21.05 0.03
C GLU A 39 18.66 -20.22 0.65
N PRO A 40 17.41 -20.73 0.70
CA PRO A 40 16.24 -19.94 1.12
C PRO A 40 16.35 -19.32 2.52
N SER A 41 17.14 -19.91 3.40
CA SER A 41 17.38 -19.48 4.79
C SER A 41 18.53 -18.48 4.94
N LEU A 42 19.21 -18.11 3.86
CA LEU A 42 20.32 -17.14 3.90
C LEU A 42 19.80 -15.79 4.38
N ALA A 43 20.54 -15.16 5.29
CA ALA A 43 20.26 -13.79 5.73
C ALA A 43 20.60 -12.78 4.62
N VAL A 44 19.78 -11.74 4.52
CA VAL A 44 20.00 -10.65 3.56
C VAL A 44 21.19 -9.80 3.97
N THR A 45 22.06 -9.57 3.01
CA THR A 45 23.22 -8.67 3.12
C THR A 45 23.27 -7.74 1.89
N ALA A 46 23.97 -6.62 1.97
CA ALA A 46 24.00 -5.62 0.89
C ALA A 46 24.63 -6.14 -0.41
N ASP A 47 25.51 -7.12 -0.34
CA ASP A 47 26.11 -7.77 -1.52
C ASP A 47 25.11 -8.63 -2.31
N LEU A 48 23.99 -9.01 -1.71
CA LEU A 48 22.90 -9.72 -2.38
C LEU A 48 21.91 -8.78 -3.11
N ALA A 49 22.10 -7.46 -3.03
CA ALA A 49 21.16 -6.48 -3.59
C ALA A 49 20.86 -6.73 -5.08
N ALA A 50 21.87 -7.08 -5.89
CA ALA A 50 21.68 -7.36 -7.31
C ALA A 50 20.85 -8.63 -7.54
N ALA A 51 21.13 -9.72 -6.83
CA ALA A 51 20.39 -10.97 -6.91
C ALA A 51 18.92 -10.79 -6.46
N LEU A 52 18.69 -10.07 -5.35
CA LEU A 52 17.35 -9.80 -4.82
C LEU A 52 16.56 -8.84 -5.71
N ARG A 53 17.20 -7.96 -6.47
CA ARG A 53 16.51 -7.13 -7.45
C ARG A 53 15.88 -7.96 -8.59
N TRP A 54 16.49 -9.09 -8.97
CA TRP A 54 15.99 -10.03 -9.96
C TRP A 54 15.12 -11.15 -9.39
N SER A 55 15.28 -11.46 -8.12
CA SER A 55 14.69 -12.63 -7.46
C SER A 55 14.23 -12.27 -6.05
N GLN A 56 13.39 -11.24 -5.93
CA GLN A 56 13.01 -10.67 -4.62
C GLN A 56 12.33 -11.68 -3.67
N LEU A 57 11.75 -12.78 -4.20
CA LEU A 57 11.14 -13.84 -3.40
C LEU A 57 12.12 -14.95 -3.00
N ALA A 58 13.41 -14.86 -3.39
CA ALA A 58 14.32 -15.98 -3.23
C ALA A 58 14.66 -16.34 -1.78
N LEU A 59 14.70 -15.35 -0.89
CA LEU A 59 15.08 -15.54 0.50
C LEU A 59 13.90 -15.26 1.43
N ALA A 60 13.64 -16.18 2.38
CA ALA A 60 12.62 -15.97 3.40
C ALA A 60 12.93 -14.74 4.27
N ASP A 61 14.21 -14.50 4.58
CA ASP A 61 14.65 -13.34 5.36
C ASP A 61 14.38 -12.01 4.64
N ASN A 62 14.43 -11.98 3.29
CA ASN A 62 14.08 -10.79 2.52
C ASN A 62 12.61 -10.40 2.66
N LEU A 63 11.73 -11.35 2.95
CA LEU A 63 10.29 -11.18 3.05
C LEU A 63 9.81 -10.92 4.49
N ARG A 64 10.74 -10.66 5.42
CA ARG A 64 10.44 -10.35 6.82
C ARG A 64 10.95 -8.97 7.20
N LEU A 65 10.02 -8.12 7.58
CA LEU A 65 10.31 -6.81 8.16
C LEU A 65 9.87 -6.86 9.63
N ASP A 66 10.70 -7.46 10.49
CA ASP A 66 10.40 -7.77 11.89
C ASP A 66 11.32 -7.07 12.92
N ASP A 67 12.29 -6.29 12.42
CA ASP A 67 13.26 -5.52 13.22
C ASP A 67 12.78 -4.06 13.38
N VAL A 68 12.23 -3.76 14.57
CA VAL A 68 11.72 -2.41 14.89
C VAL A 68 12.83 -1.36 14.87
N ASP A 69 14.03 -1.68 15.37
CA ASP A 69 15.12 -0.71 15.44
C ASP A 69 15.58 -0.32 14.03
N LEU A 70 15.72 -1.30 13.13
CA LEU A 70 16.05 -1.09 11.73
C LEU A 70 15.00 -0.20 11.04
N LEU A 71 13.71 -0.53 11.20
CA LEU A 71 12.63 0.22 10.59
C LEU A 71 12.48 1.62 11.20
N ALA A 72 12.75 1.77 12.50
CA ALA A 72 12.76 3.07 13.15
C ALA A 72 13.88 3.98 12.62
N ASP A 73 15.06 3.42 12.31
CA ASP A 73 16.16 4.16 11.68
C ASP A 73 15.81 4.61 10.26
N GLU A 74 15.17 3.74 9.47
CA GLU A 74 14.67 4.08 8.13
C GLU A 74 13.62 5.21 8.20
N LEU A 75 12.62 5.08 9.08
CA LEU A 75 11.57 6.09 9.25
C LEU A 75 12.11 7.41 9.81
N ARG A 76 13.09 7.40 10.75
CA ARG A 76 13.75 8.62 11.22
C ARG A 76 14.44 9.35 10.08
N THR A 77 15.09 8.62 9.17
CA THR A 77 15.68 9.22 7.98
C THR A 77 14.63 9.84 7.08
N ALA A 78 13.51 9.15 6.86
CA ALA A 78 12.39 9.67 6.09
C ALA A 78 11.75 10.91 6.75
N ARG A 79 11.61 10.91 8.06
CA ARG A 79 11.15 12.08 8.83
C ARG A 79 12.05 13.30 8.62
N ASN A 80 13.37 13.11 8.64
CA ASN A 80 14.34 14.18 8.43
C ASN A 80 14.25 14.79 7.01
N SER A 81 13.68 14.06 6.03
CA SER A 81 13.40 14.54 4.67
C SER A 81 11.97 15.03 4.49
N GLY A 82 11.14 15.09 5.56
CA GLY A 82 9.81 15.68 5.54
C GLY A 82 8.64 14.69 5.57
N LEU A 83 8.88 13.38 5.72
CA LEU A 83 7.80 12.41 5.92
C LEU A 83 7.17 12.61 7.32
N GLY A 84 5.86 12.86 7.37
CA GLY A 84 5.12 13.01 8.61
C GLY A 84 4.30 11.79 8.98
N LEU A 85 3.70 11.12 7.98
CA LEU A 85 2.90 9.92 8.16
C LEU A 85 3.32 8.81 7.18
N ALA A 86 3.23 7.56 7.64
CA ALA A 86 3.30 6.36 6.82
C ALA A 86 2.04 5.51 7.02
N VAL A 87 1.42 5.07 5.94
CA VAL A 87 0.27 4.17 5.98
C VAL A 87 0.76 2.74 5.85
N ASP A 88 0.58 1.95 6.91
CA ASP A 88 0.87 0.52 6.88
C ASP A 88 -0.34 -0.24 6.32
N LEU A 89 -0.15 -0.87 5.17
CA LEU A 89 -1.18 -1.66 4.48
C LEU A 89 -0.99 -3.17 4.65
N SER A 90 -0.24 -3.60 5.67
CA SER A 90 -0.06 -5.01 6.00
C SER A 90 -1.38 -5.62 6.48
N SER A 91 -2.10 -6.25 5.56
CA SER A 91 -3.43 -6.84 5.77
C SER A 91 -3.37 -8.31 6.16
N LEU A 92 -4.51 -8.89 6.53
CA LEU A 92 -4.67 -10.34 6.67
C LEU A 92 -4.17 -11.05 5.41
N GLY A 93 -3.36 -12.10 5.60
CA GLY A 93 -2.67 -12.80 4.52
C GLY A 93 -1.30 -12.24 4.15
N PHE A 94 -0.89 -11.12 4.73
CA PHE A 94 0.45 -10.54 4.56
C PHE A 94 1.31 -10.61 5.83
N GLY A 95 0.84 -11.34 6.86
CA GLY A 95 1.56 -11.58 8.11
C GLY A 95 1.84 -10.30 8.92
N PRO A 96 0.84 -9.43 9.18
CA PRO A 96 1.05 -8.17 9.88
C PRO A 96 1.36 -8.37 11.37
N ASP A 97 2.27 -7.57 11.92
CA ASP A 97 2.46 -7.42 13.36
C ASP A 97 1.90 -6.06 13.83
N HIS A 98 0.60 -5.93 13.79
CA HIS A 98 -0.10 -4.71 14.18
C HIS A 98 0.17 -4.31 15.64
N ALA A 99 0.41 -5.28 16.53
CA ALA A 99 0.60 -5.01 17.95
C ALA A 99 1.85 -4.17 18.23
N ARG A 100 2.88 -4.24 17.38
CA ARG A 100 4.14 -3.51 17.55
C ARG A 100 4.22 -2.19 16.77
N LEU A 101 3.25 -1.85 15.93
CA LEU A 101 3.25 -0.55 15.21
C LEU A 101 3.32 0.67 16.15
N PRO A 102 2.67 0.71 17.34
CA PRO A 102 2.83 1.81 18.27
C PRO A 102 4.26 1.97 18.82
N GLU A 103 5.00 0.86 19.01
CA GLU A 103 6.41 0.87 19.40
C GLU A 103 7.25 1.54 18.30
N LEU A 104 7.08 1.09 17.05
CA LEU A 104 7.77 1.63 15.89
C LEU A 104 7.48 3.14 15.68
N SER A 105 6.21 3.55 15.81
CA SER A 105 5.82 4.96 15.68
C SER A 105 6.49 5.84 16.73
N ARG A 106 6.56 5.39 18.01
CA ARG A 106 7.27 6.13 19.08
C ARG A 106 8.77 6.18 18.81
N ALA A 107 9.38 5.07 18.42
CA ALA A 107 10.82 4.98 18.18
C ALA A 107 11.29 5.85 17.01
N SER A 108 10.48 5.95 15.95
CA SER A 108 10.80 6.74 14.76
C SER A 108 10.38 8.20 14.84
N GLY A 109 9.32 8.51 15.60
CA GLY A 109 8.66 9.80 15.63
C GLY A 109 7.87 10.12 14.35
N VAL A 110 7.63 9.13 13.47
CA VAL A 110 6.72 9.21 12.32
C VAL A 110 5.35 8.71 12.75
N GLY A 111 4.29 9.43 12.40
CA GLY A 111 2.93 8.93 12.62
C GLY A 111 2.66 7.71 11.72
N ILE A 112 2.11 6.64 12.29
CA ILE A 112 1.72 5.45 11.53
C ILE A 112 0.20 5.34 11.52
N VAL A 113 -0.38 5.20 10.34
CA VAL A 113 -1.79 4.90 10.13
C VAL A 113 -1.89 3.43 9.74
N ALA A 114 -2.63 2.64 10.50
CA ALA A 114 -2.83 1.25 10.15
C ALA A 114 -4.02 1.11 9.17
N GLY A 115 -3.80 0.44 8.06
CA GLY A 115 -4.84 -0.15 7.24
C GLY A 115 -5.27 -1.49 7.83
N TYR A 116 -6.53 -1.89 7.60
CA TYR A 116 -7.01 -3.22 7.95
C TYR A 116 -7.82 -3.80 6.81
N GLY A 117 -7.47 -4.98 6.32
CA GLY A 117 -8.07 -5.56 5.13
C GLY A 117 -7.77 -7.04 4.98
N ALA A 118 -8.17 -7.60 3.83
CA ALA A 118 -7.96 -8.99 3.44
C ALA A 118 -7.27 -9.05 2.06
N TYR A 119 -6.06 -9.55 2.03
CA TYR A 119 -5.27 -9.61 0.80
C TYR A 119 -5.80 -10.69 -0.16
N LEU A 120 -4.99 -11.66 -0.55
CA LEU A 120 -5.39 -12.68 -1.52
C LEU A 120 -5.98 -13.91 -0.81
N PRO A 121 -7.10 -14.49 -1.30
CA PRO A 121 -7.81 -15.58 -0.63
C PRO A 121 -6.90 -16.75 -0.22
N ARG A 122 -5.94 -17.15 -1.06
CA ARG A 122 -5.02 -18.25 -0.78
C ARG A 122 -4.06 -18.01 0.40
N LEU A 123 -3.97 -16.78 0.90
CA LEU A 123 -3.10 -16.37 2.00
C LEU A 123 -3.90 -16.05 3.27
N LEU A 124 -5.23 -16.00 3.16
CA LEU A 124 -6.09 -15.66 4.29
C LEU A 124 -6.20 -16.82 5.28
N PRO A 125 -6.27 -16.54 6.59
CA PRO A 125 -6.45 -17.59 7.60
C PRO A 125 -7.86 -18.20 7.49
N GLU A 126 -7.97 -19.50 7.84
CA GLU A 126 -9.24 -20.24 7.79
C GLU A 126 -10.37 -19.56 8.57
N TRP A 127 -10.08 -19.06 9.80
CA TRP A 127 -11.09 -18.38 10.60
C TRP A 127 -11.74 -17.18 9.90
N TYR A 128 -11.00 -16.49 9.00
CA TYR A 128 -11.55 -15.38 8.21
C TYR A 128 -12.38 -15.91 7.03
N LEU A 129 -11.94 -16.97 6.38
CA LEU A 129 -12.66 -17.60 5.27
C LEU A 129 -13.98 -18.23 5.71
N ASP A 130 -14.08 -18.66 6.97
CA ASP A 130 -15.30 -19.20 7.58
C ASP A 130 -16.38 -18.11 7.86
N LEU A 131 -15.98 -16.82 7.86
CA LEU A 131 -16.92 -15.73 8.01
C LEU A 131 -17.71 -15.51 6.71
N ASP A 132 -19.02 -15.33 6.84
CA ASP A 132 -19.84 -14.80 5.76
C ASP A 132 -19.56 -13.30 5.51
N THR A 133 -20.23 -12.72 4.54
CA THR A 133 -20.03 -11.30 4.18
C THR A 133 -20.35 -10.37 5.35
N ASP A 134 -21.41 -10.65 6.12
CA ASP A 134 -21.83 -9.80 7.25
C ASP A 134 -20.84 -9.92 8.42
N GLY A 135 -20.32 -11.12 8.67
CA GLY A 135 -19.25 -11.35 9.65
C GLY A 135 -17.97 -10.60 9.31
N ARG A 136 -17.57 -10.59 8.03
CA ARG A 136 -16.42 -9.82 7.54
C ARG A 136 -16.68 -8.31 7.62
N GLN A 137 -17.88 -7.85 7.27
CA GLN A 137 -18.27 -6.45 7.42
C GLN A 137 -18.15 -6.01 8.88
N GLY A 138 -18.74 -6.75 9.82
CA GLY A 138 -18.63 -6.46 11.24
C GLY A 138 -17.19 -6.45 11.77
N LEU A 139 -16.31 -7.28 11.21
CA LEU A 139 -14.87 -7.26 11.51
C LEU A 139 -14.22 -5.94 11.07
N PHE A 140 -14.48 -5.50 9.85
CA PHE A 140 -13.93 -4.24 9.30
C PHE A 140 -14.52 -3.01 10.02
N GLU A 141 -15.80 -2.99 10.31
CA GLU A 141 -16.42 -1.90 11.07
C GLU A 141 -15.80 -1.77 12.46
N ARG A 142 -15.62 -2.88 13.20
CA ARG A 142 -14.94 -2.86 14.51
C ARG A 142 -13.51 -2.35 14.41
N ALA A 143 -12.74 -2.76 13.39
CA ALA A 143 -11.39 -2.26 13.20
C ALA A 143 -11.36 -0.73 13.00
N LEU A 144 -12.37 -0.16 12.35
CA LEU A 144 -12.48 1.27 12.08
C LEU A 144 -13.05 2.09 13.26
N THR A 145 -13.94 1.50 14.09
CA THR A 145 -14.70 2.24 15.10
C THR A 145 -14.31 1.93 16.54
N ASP A 146 -13.69 0.77 16.77
CA ASP A 146 -13.25 0.31 18.09
C ASP A 146 -11.75 0.09 18.09
N SER A 147 -11.29 -1.07 17.61
CA SER A 147 -9.85 -1.35 17.51
C SER A 147 -9.53 -2.40 16.44
N VAL A 148 -8.33 -2.31 15.86
CA VAL A 148 -7.75 -3.39 15.07
C VAL A 148 -7.57 -4.61 15.99
N PRO A 149 -7.97 -5.82 15.57
CA PRO A 149 -7.87 -7.01 16.40
C PRO A 149 -6.47 -7.20 17.02
N GLY A 150 -6.44 -7.43 18.34
CA GLY A 150 -5.20 -7.58 19.11
C GLY A 150 -4.48 -6.28 19.44
N THR A 151 -5.10 -5.13 19.22
CA THR A 151 -4.54 -3.80 19.49
C THR A 151 -5.49 -2.92 20.31
N THR A 152 -5.06 -1.70 20.63
CA THR A 152 -5.86 -0.68 21.35
C THR A 152 -6.12 0.57 20.48
N TYR A 153 -5.85 0.51 19.19
CA TYR A 153 -6.03 1.62 18.25
C TYR A 153 -6.91 1.23 17.06
N ARG A 154 -7.48 2.22 16.41
CA ARG A 154 -8.36 2.06 15.25
C ARG A 154 -7.57 2.04 13.94
N ALA A 155 -8.09 1.33 12.94
CA ALA A 155 -7.63 1.48 11.57
C ALA A 155 -8.00 2.88 11.02
N GLY A 156 -7.13 3.48 10.22
CA GLY A 156 -7.39 4.73 9.52
C GLY A 156 -8.18 4.55 8.23
N LEU A 157 -8.04 3.40 7.58
CA LEU A 157 -8.70 3.04 6.32
C LEU A 157 -8.84 1.51 6.20
N LEU A 158 -9.56 1.05 5.17
CA LEU A 158 -9.64 -0.37 4.81
C LEU A 158 -8.67 -0.69 3.66
N GLY A 159 -7.85 -1.69 3.87
CA GLY A 159 -6.86 -2.17 2.89
C GLY A 159 -5.65 -2.79 3.57
N LEU A 160 -4.82 -3.49 2.83
CA LEU A 160 -4.87 -3.73 1.40
C LEU A 160 -5.92 -4.82 1.08
N MET A 161 -6.87 -4.51 0.21
CA MET A 161 -7.78 -5.53 -0.36
C MET A 161 -7.14 -6.04 -1.65
N GLY A 162 -7.02 -7.36 -1.82
CA GLY A 162 -6.42 -7.93 -3.01
C GLY A 162 -7.44 -8.48 -3.99
N THR A 163 -7.24 -8.25 -5.28
CA THR A 163 -8.00 -8.89 -6.36
C THR A 163 -7.08 -9.63 -7.32
N THR A 164 -7.62 -10.62 -8.02
CA THR A 164 -6.93 -11.37 -9.06
C THR A 164 -7.67 -11.30 -10.41
N THR A 165 -7.12 -11.97 -11.41
CA THR A 165 -7.80 -12.16 -12.72
C THR A 165 -9.12 -12.93 -12.59
N ALA A 166 -9.32 -13.65 -11.49
CA ALA A 166 -10.53 -14.41 -11.22
C ALA A 166 -11.70 -13.59 -10.70
N PHE A 167 -11.51 -12.30 -10.38
CA PHE A 167 -12.52 -11.46 -9.69
C PHE A 167 -13.92 -11.55 -10.29
N ALA A 168 -14.04 -11.53 -11.64
CA ALA A 168 -15.31 -11.62 -12.36
C ALA A 168 -15.87 -13.04 -12.51
N THR A 169 -15.09 -14.06 -12.16
CA THR A 169 -15.48 -15.47 -12.35
C THR A 169 -16.01 -16.11 -11.07
N ALA A 170 -16.47 -17.37 -11.16
CA ALA A 170 -16.87 -18.13 -9.97
C ALA A 170 -15.73 -18.25 -8.95
N ASP A 171 -14.49 -18.40 -9.41
CA ASP A 171 -13.31 -18.56 -8.56
C ASP A 171 -12.96 -17.29 -7.76
N GLY A 172 -13.44 -16.11 -8.19
CA GLY A 172 -13.27 -14.83 -7.47
C GLY A 172 -14.31 -14.57 -6.37
N LEU A 173 -15.11 -15.57 -5.98
CA LEU A 173 -16.17 -15.39 -4.98
C LEU A 173 -15.66 -14.83 -3.65
N GLU A 174 -14.54 -15.35 -3.14
CA GLU A 174 -13.98 -14.91 -1.84
C GLU A 174 -13.41 -13.49 -1.91
N GLU A 175 -12.85 -13.08 -3.06
CA GLU A 175 -12.41 -11.70 -3.29
C GLU A 175 -13.61 -10.76 -3.26
N ARG A 176 -14.69 -11.09 -3.99
CA ARG A 176 -15.92 -10.28 -4.01
C ARG A 176 -16.57 -10.20 -2.63
N ARG A 177 -16.65 -11.32 -1.88
CA ARG A 177 -17.19 -11.31 -0.50
C ARG A 177 -16.42 -10.37 0.41
N SER A 178 -15.08 -10.44 0.37
CA SER A 178 -14.22 -9.56 1.17
C SER A 178 -14.37 -8.10 0.75
N LEU A 179 -14.42 -7.84 -0.56
CA LEU A 179 -14.54 -6.47 -1.08
C LEU A 179 -15.94 -5.88 -0.82
N THR A 180 -17.02 -6.67 -0.95
CA THR A 180 -18.38 -6.28 -0.55
C THR A 180 -18.43 -5.89 0.93
N ALA A 181 -17.86 -6.73 1.80
CA ALA A 181 -17.82 -6.46 3.24
C ALA A 181 -17.04 -5.17 3.57
N ALA A 182 -15.88 -4.98 2.94
CA ALA A 182 -15.09 -3.77 3.10
C ALA A 182 -15.81 -2.53 2.57
N ALA A 183 -16.46 -2.63 1.40
CA ALA A 183 -17.21 -1.52 0.82
C ALA A 183 -18.40 -1.10 1.71
N ARG A 184 -19.17 -2.04 2.25
CA ARG A 184 -20.27 -1.75 3.18
C ARG A 184 -19.78 -1.09 4.47
N ALA A 185 -18.71 -1.61 5.06
CA ALA A 185 -18.07 -1.00 6.22
C ALA A 185 -17.55 0.41 5.93
N ALA A 186 -16.96 0.63 4.74
CA ALA A 186 -16.50 1.94 4.30
C ALA A 186 -17.66 2.92 4.09
N ALA A 187 -18.75 2.49 3.44
CA ALA A 187 -19.94 3.32 3.23
C ALA A 187 -20.57 3.79 4.55
N THR A 188 -20.60 2.91 5.57
CA THR A 188 -21.11 3.23 6.90
C THR A 188 -20.22 4.19 7.68
N THR A 189 -18.89 4.07 7.55
CA THR A 189 -17.93 4.78 8.40
C THR A 189 -17.23 5.96 7.69
N GLY A 190 -17.46 6.14 6.40
CA GLY A 190 -16.75 7.13 5.58
C GLY A 190 -15.29 6.81 5.32
N ALA A 191 -14.81 5.59 5.59
CA ALA A 191 -13.42 5.21 5.38
C ALA A 191 -13.08 5.09 3.88
N ALA A 192 -11.80 5.31 3.53
CA ALA A 192 -11.29 4.95 2.22
C ALA A 192 -11.05 3.45 2.11
N VAL A 193 -11.13 2.92 0.88
CA VAL A 193 -10.82 1.52 0.56
C VAL A 193 -9.64 1.47 -0.40
N VAL A 194 -8.56 0.81 0.00
CA VAL A 194 -7.38 0.62 -0.84
C VAL A 194 -7.41 -0.79 -1.42
N VAL A 195 -7.38 -0.87 -2.76
CA VAL A 195 -7.49 -2.13 -3.50
C VAL A 195 -6.27 -2.29 -4.41
N ARG A 196 -5.54 -3.38 -4.22
CA ARG A 196 -4.52 -3.81 -5.17
C ARG A 196 -5.16 -4.64 -6.28
N LEU A 197 -5.10 -4.11 -7.48
CA LEU A 197 -5.56 -4.82 -8.68
C LEU A 197 -4.49 -5.83 -9.14
N ALA A 198 -4.93 -6.95 -9.72
CA ALA A 198 -4.01 -7.79 -10.47
C ALA A 198 -3.50 -7.01 -11.70
N ALA A 199 -2.18 -6.90 -11.83
CA ALA A 199 -1.53 -6.05 -12.83
C ALA A 199 -1.96 -6.35 -14.27
N ASP A 200 -2.26 -7.61 -14.59
CA ASP A 200 -2.62 -8.10 -15.91
C ASP A 200 -4.12 -8.24 -16.16
N ALA A 201 -4.96 -8.04 -15.14
CA ALA A 201 -6.41 -8.32 -15.24
C ALA A 201 -7.20 -7.25 -16.00
N ARG A 202 -6.78 -5.98 -15.97
CA ARG A 202 -7.51 -4.84 -16.56
C ARG A 202 -8.97 -4.71 -16.10
N ASN A 203 -9.30 -5.24 -14.93
CA ASN A 203 -10.67 -5.31 -14.38
C ASN A 203 -10.99 -4.20 -13.36
N GLY A 204 -10.17 -3.15 -13.27
CA GLY A 204 -10.33 -2.09 -12.28
C GLY A 204 -11.66 -1.35 -12.37
N LEU A 205 -12.20 -1.11 -13.57
CA LEU A 205 -13.52 -0.48 -13.72
C LEU A 205 -14.63 -1.37 -13.19
N GLU A 206 -14.52 -2.69 -13.35
CA GLU A 206 -15.47 -3.65 -12.78
C GLU A 206 -15.36 -3.71 -11.25
N VAL A 207 -14.14 -3.73 -10.72
CA VAL A 207 -13.87 -3.65 -9.28
C VAL A 207 -14.41 -2.35 -8.70
N LEU A 208 -14.20 -1.20 -9.37
CA LEU A 208 -14.73 0.09 -8.96
C LEU A 208 -16.26 0.07 -8.92
N ALA A 209 -16.90 -0.42 -10.00
CA ALA A 209 -18.35 -0.53 -10.08
C ALA A 209 -18.92 -1.40 -8.95
N HIS A 210 -18.23 -2.49 -8.60
CA HIS A 210 -18.63 -3.37 -7.49
C HIS A 210 -18.60 -2.63 -6.13
N VAL A 211 -17.52 -1.87 -5.86
CA VAL A 211 -17.37 -1.10 -4.60
C VAL A 211 -18.40 0.05 -4.53
N VAL A 212 -18.59 0.76 -5.64
CA VAL A 212 -19.55 1.87 -5.73
C VAL A 212 -21.00 1.39 -5.56
N ALA A 213 -21.34 0.20 -6.06
CA ALA A 213 -22.66 -0.40 -5.88
C ALA A 213 -23.02 -0.66 -4.40
N GLU A 214 -22.01 -0.81 -3.53
CA GLU A 214 -22.20 -0.95 -2.08
C GLU A 214 -22.20 0.42 -1.35
N GLY A 215 -22.18 1.55 -2.07
CA GLY A 215 -22.37 2.89 -1.53
C GLY A 215 -21.09 3.70 -1.26
N VAL A 216 -19.92 3.24 -1.69
CA VAL A 216 -18.68 3.98 -1.55
C VAL A 216 -18.54 5.02 -2.66
N ASP A 217 -18.17 6.26 -2.31
CA ASP A 217 -17.83 7.29 -3.30
C ASP A 217 -16.55 6.87 -4.07
N PRO A 218 -16.54 6.91 -5.41
CA PRO A 218 -15.35 6.56 -6.20
C PRO A 218 -14.07 7.25 -5.74
N SER A 219 -14.15 8.51 -5.31
CA SER A 219 -12.99 9.27 -4.82
C SER A 219 -12.44 8.78 -3.46
N ARG A 220 -13.10 7.83 -2.82
CA ARG A 220 -12.66 7.13 -1.62
C ARG A 220 -12.07 5.75 -1.94
N VAL A 221 -12.06 5.33 -3.21
CA VAL A 221 -11.44 4.09 -3.67
C VAL A 221 -10.06 4.41 -4.21
N VAL A 222 -9.04 3.83 -3.60
CA VAL A 222 -7.65 3.96 -4.03
C VAL A 222 -7.23 2.67 -4.72
N PHE A 223 -6.88 2.74 -5.99
CA PHE A 223 -6.24 1.64 -6.68
C PHE A 223 -4.73 1.71 -6.47
N SER A 224 -4.24 0.77 -5.70
CA SER A 224 -2.86 0.70 -5.25
C SER A 224 -1.97 -0.02 -6.26
N THR A 225 -0.71 0.39 -6.31
CA THR A 225 0.32 -0.22 -7.16
C THR A 225 -0.08 -0.33 -8.64
N VAL A 226 -0.84 0.66 -9.15
CA VAL A 226 -1.27 0.64 -10.56
C VAL A 226 -0.11 0.73 -11.54
N ASP A 227 1.08 1.04 -11.05
CA ASP A 227 2.35 1.10 -11.76
C ASP A 227 3.02 -0.28 -11.98
N GLU A 228 2.49 -1.36 -11.42
CA GLU A 228 2.92 -2.72 -11.78
C GLU A 228 2.70 -3.00 -13.27
N PHE A 229 1.77 -2.29 -13.90
CA PHE A 229 1.56 -2.31 -15.33
C PHE A 229 1.11 -0.94 -15.86
N LEU A 230 2.04 -0.22 -16.49
CA LEU A 230 1.83 1.14 -16.99
C LEU A 230 1.11 1.14 -18.36
N ASP A 231 -0.21 0.90 -18.32
CA ASP A 231 -1.12 1.05 -19.46
C ASP A 231 -1.82 2.41 -19.35
N LEU A 232 -1.27 3.44 -19.97
CA LEU A 232 -1.74 4.82 -19.82
C LEU A 232 -3.22 5.01 -20.20
N PRO A 233 -3.74 4.45 -21.31
CA PRO A 233 -5.18 4.50 -21.61
C PRO A 233 -6.04 3.94 -20.49
N TYR A 234 -5.69 2.76 -19.96
CA TYR A 234 -6.41 2.11 -18.88
C TYR A 234 -6.36 2.92 -17.58
N LEU A 235 -5.18 3.43 -17.20
CA LEU A 235 -5.02 4.26 -16.00
C LEU A 235 -5.79 5.58 -16.10
N ARG A 236 -5.81 6.19 -17.29
CA ARG A 236 -6.65 7.37 -17.56
C ARG A 236 -8.13 7.05 -17.33
N ASP A 237 -8.61 5.93 -17.87
CA ASP A 237 -10.02 5.55 -17.75
C ASP A 237 -10.41 5.29 -16.29
N LEU A 238 -9.54 4.70 -15.48
CA LEU A 238 -9.72 4.55 -14.02
C LEU A 238 -9.80 5.90 -13.30
N GLY A 239 -8.87 6.81 -13.61
CA GLY A 239 -8.88 8.16 -13.03
C GLY A 239 -10.12 8.96 -13.41
N GLN A 240 -10.55 8.88 -14.67
CA GLN A 240 -11.78 9.54 -15.17
C GLN A 240 -13.05 8.95 -14.55
N ALA A 241 -13.03 7.67 -14.14
CA ALA A 241 -14.11 7.05 -13.39
C ALA A 241 -14.19 7.52 -11.92
N GLY A 242 -13.26 8.38 -11.49
CA GLY A 242 -13.25 9.04 -10.18
C GLY A 242 -12.41 8.33 -9.10
N ALA A 243 -11.78 7.19 -9.40
CA ALA A 243 -10.89 6.52 -8.48
C ALA A 243 -9.60 7.32 -8.24
N VAL A 244 -9.00 7.12 -7.07
CA VAL A 244 -7.65 7.62 -6.75
C VAL A 244 -6.63 6.59 -7.23
N LEU A 245 -5.58 7.03 -7.89
CA LEU A 245 -4.51 6.16 -8.38
C LEU A 245 -3.27 6.30 -7.51
N GLU A 246 -2.65 5.18 -7.16
CA GLU A 246 -1.43 5.16 -6.37
C GLU A 246 -0.25 4.64 -7.18
N LEU A 247 0.83 5.42 -7.22
CA LEU A 247 2.13 4.99 -7.72
C LEU A 247 3.08 4.68 -6.57
N CYS A 248 3.78 3.53 -6.64
CA CYS A 248 4.69 3.05 -5.61
C CYS A 248 6.15 3.16 -6.07
N PHE A 249 6.77 4.30 -5.82
CA PHE A 249 8.14 4.59 -6.21
C PHE A 249 9.16 3.76 -5.41
N GLY A 250 10.24 3.34 -6.07
CA GLY A 250 11.26 2.49 -5.49
C GLY A 250 10.91 0.99 -5.48
N ASN A 251 9.66 0.63 -5.73
CA ASN A 251 9.26 -0.78 -5.84
C ASN A 251 9.68 -1.34 -7.22
N GLU A 252 10.98 -1.49 -7.44
CA GLU A 252 11.58 -1.95 -8.70
C GLU A 252 12.00 -3.43 -8.67
N GLY A 253 11.81 -4.11 -7.55
CA GLY A 253 12.14 -5.52 -7.41
C GLY A 253 11.33 -6.38 -8.38
N SER A 254 11.94 -7.43 -8.92
CA SER A 254 11.29 -8.38 -9.79
C SER A 254 11.46 -9.81 -9.29
N HIS A 255 10.68 -10.72 -9.85
CA HIS A 255 10.87 -12.17 -9.70
C HIS A 255 10.47 -12.83 -11.01
N VAL A 256 11.47 -13.35 -11.71
CA VAL A 256 11.29 -13.89 -13.07
C VAL A 256 10.10 -14.85 -13.15
N GLY A 257 9.21 -14.60 -14.10
CA GLY A 257 7.98 -15.39 -14.32
C GLY A 257 6.82 -15.09 -13.34
N ARG A 258 6.97 -14.11 -12.40
CA ARG A 258 5.93 -13.79 -11.40
C ARG A 258 5.70 -12.30 -11.17
N ILE A 259 6.76 -11.54 -10.94
CA ILE A 259 6.68 -10.12 -10.60
C ILE A 259 7.55 -9.36 -11.59
N ARG A 260 6.99 -8.30 -12.14
CA ARG A 260 7.68 -7.43 -13.09
C ARG A 260 7.23 -5.99 -12.83
N ASN A 261 8.01 -5.28 -12.03
CA ASN A 261 7.71 -3.89 -11.69
C ASN A 261 8.34 -2.92 -12.70
N ALA A 262 7.71 -1.78 -12.89
CA ALA A 262 8.28 -0.66 -13.64
C ALA A 262 9.45 -0.04 -12.87
N SER A 263 10.33 0.66 -13.58
CA SER A 263 11.35 1.51 -12.96
C SER A 263 10.77 2.88 -12.58
N ASP A 264 11.41 3.59 -11.66
CA ASP A 264 10.97 4.95 -11.29
C ASP A 264 11.00 5.94 -12.46
N PRO A 265 11.98 5.97 -13.38
CA PRO A 265 11.88 6.77 -14.59
C PRO A 265 10.60 6.49 -15.40
N GLN A 266 10.21 5.23 -15.56
CA GLN A 266 8.95 4.88 -16.25
C GLN A 266 7.71 5.37 -15.50
N ARG A 267 7.72 5.33 -14.16
CA ARG A 267 6.64 5.88 -13.32
C ARG A 267 6.54 7.40 -13.47
N LEU A 268 7.68 8.09 -13.46
CA LEU A 268 7.73 9.54 -13.66
C LEU A 268 7.17 9.95 -15.03
N ASP A 269 7.61 9.27 -16.10
CA ASP A 269 7.12 9.53 -17.47
C ASP A 269 5.62 9.27 -17.56
N ALA A 270 5.13 8.16 -17.00
CA ALA A 270 3.72 7.82 -16.98
C ALA A 270 2.87 8.84 -16.20
N PHE A 271 3.34 9.27 -15.03
CA PHE A 271 2.68 10.30 -14.23
C PHE A 271 2.58 11.63 -15.00
N LEU A 272 3.67 12.09 -15.62
CA LEU A 272 3.67 13.34 -16.38
C LEU A 272 2.71 13.28 -17.57
N ALA A 273 2.72 12.18 -18.34
CA ALA A 273 1.81 12.00 -19.47
C ALA A 273 0.34 11.91 -19.05
N LEU A 274 0.04 11.23 -17.94
CA LEU A 274 -1.33 11.13 -17.42
C LEU A 274 -1.80 12.46 -16.81
N ARG A 275 -0.94 13.19 -16.13
CA ARG A 275 -1.24 14.52 -15.60
C ARG A 275 -1.61 15.50 -16.73
N GLU A 276 -0.98 15.39 -17.90
CA GLU A 276 -1.28 16.21 -19.07
C GLU A 276 -2.60 15.79 -19.74
N SER A 277 -2.81 14.49 -19.93
CA SER A 277 -3.96 13.93 -20.67
C SER A 277 -5.22 13.74 -19.82
N ALA A 278 -5.10 13.69 -18.50
CA ALA A 278 -6.20 13.53 -17.53
C ALA A 278 -5.93 14.34 -16.25
N PRO A 279 -5.97 15.68 -16.31
CA PRO A 279 -5.53 16.57 -15.21
C PRO A 279 -6.37 16.45 -13.95
N ASP A 280 -7.60 15.96 -14.04
CA ASP A 280 -8.53 15.78 -12.93
C ASP A 280 -8.29 14.46 -12.15
N THR A 281 -7.40 13.60 -12.64
CA THR A 281 -7.05 12.35 -11.94
C THR A 281 -6.46 12.66 -10.57
N ARG A 282 -6.99 11.99 -9.55
CA ARG A 282 -6.48 12.07 -8.18
C ARG A 282 -5.34 11.11 -8.00
N TRP A 283 -4.26 11.56 -7.38
CA TRP A 283 -3.06 10.78 -7.16
C TRP A 283 -2.65 10.75 -5.70
N VAL A 284 -2.11 9.62 -5.27
CA VAL A 284 -1.33 9.47 -4.06
C VAL A 284 -0.07 8.67 -4.36
N PHE A 285 0.95 8.81 -3.52
CA PHE A 285 2.22 8.12 -3.69
C PHE A 285 2.59 7.31 -2.45
N GLY A 286 3.27 6.20 -2.67
CA GLY A 286 3.84 5.34 -1.66
C GLY A 286 5.12 4.68 -2.15
N HIS A 287 5.65 3.72 -1.37
CA HIS A 287 6.77 2.89 -1.80
C HIS A 287 6.36 1.43 -1.97
N ALA A 288 5.32 0.98 -1.28
CA ALA A 288 5.00 -0.43 -1.10
C ALA A 288 6.26 -1.21 -0.66
N THR A 289 6.96 -0.69 0.34
CA THR A 289 8.13 -1.35 0.92
C THR A 289 7.67 -2.58 1.70
N TRP A 290 8.11 -3.77 1.30
CA TRP A 290 7.71 -5.03 1.91
C TRP A 290 8.83 -6.07 1.98
N THR A 291 10.05 -5.68 1.54
CA THR A 291 11.23 -6.54 1.56
C THR A 291 12.44 -5.82 2.14
N LYS A 292 13.34 -6.57 2.78
CA LYS A 292 14.60 -6.01 3.30
C LYS A 292 15.47 -5.39 2.19
N GLY A 293 15.46 -5.99 0.98
CA GLY A 293 16.22 -5.47 -0.16
C GLY A 293 15.81 -4.06 -0.61
N GLN A 294 14.63 -3.57 -0.19
CA GLN A 294 14.18 -2.21 -0.45
C GLN A 294 14.70 -1.19 0.58
N LEU A 295 15.20 -1.65 1.74
CA LEU A 295 15.74 -0.79 2.80
C LEU A 295 17.17 -0.33 2.50
N ARG A 296 17.53 0.87 2.92
CA ARG A 296 18.85 1.49 2.68
C ARG A 296 20.00 0.64 3.20
N ARG A 297 19.82 0.01 4.36
CA ARG A 297 20.82 -0.88 4.95
C ARG A 297 21.26 -2.00 3.99
N TYR A 298 20.40 -2.45 3.10
CA TYR A 298 20.65 -3.53 2.15
C TYR A 298 20.83 -3.05 0.70
N GLY A 299 21.04 -1.73 0.51
CA GLY A 299 21.26 -1.13 -0.81
C GLY A 299 19.99 -0.77 -1.57
N GLY A 300 18.83 -0.79 -0.90
CA GLY A 300 17.55 -0.35 -1.45
C GLY A 300 17.37 1.16 -1.41
N HIS A 301 16.20 1.60 -1.86
CA HIS A 301 15.84 3.02 -1.95
C HIS A 301 15.58 3.67 -0.57
N GLY A 302 15.13 2.87 0.44
CA GLY A 302 14.76 3.36 1.77
C GLY A 302 13.41 4.07 1.83
N LEU A 303 12.89 4.27 3.05
CA LEU A 303 11.60 4.91 3.29
C LEU A 303 11.63 6.45 3.12
N ASP A 304 12.79 7.03 2.86
CA ASP A 304 12.95 8.46 2.53
C ASP A 304 12.84 8.76 1.03
N HIS A 305 12.72 7.76 0.18
CA HIS A 305 12.83 7.90 -1.27
C HIS A 305 11.80 8.87 -1.86
N LEU A 306 10.56 8.82 -1.42
CA LEU A 306 9.51 9.74 -1.86
C LEU A 306 9.89 11.21 -1.61
N THR A 307 10.28 11.53 -0.39
CA THR A 307 10.54 12.90 0.04
C THR A 307 11.92 13.39 -0.35
N ALA A 308 12.93 12.51 -0.34
CA ALA A 308 14.31 12.88 -0.63
C ALA A 308 14.66 12.87 -2.13
N ARG A 309 13.91 12.11 -2.97
CA ARG A 309 14.27 11.93 -4.39
C ARG A 309 13.11 12.15 -5.34
N VAL A 310 11.95 11.49 -5.12
CA VAL A 310 10.81 11.53 -6.07
C VAL A 310 10.22 12.94 -6.15
N VAL A 311 9.86 13.53 -5.02
CA VAL A 311 9.30 14.89 -4.97
C VAL A 311 10.28 15.93 -5.50
N PRO A 312 11.56 15.97 -5.09
CA PRO A 312 12.55 16.85 -5.72
C PRO A 312 12.75 16.59 -7.22
N GLY A 313 12.72 15.32 -7.65
CA GLY A 313 12.82 14.95 -9.06
C GLY A 313 11.65 15.48 -9.89
N LEU A 314 10.42 15.30 -9.44
CA LEU A 314 9.22 15.86 -10.09
C LEU A 314 9.25 17.37 -10.15
N ARG A 315 9.73 18.05 -9.09
CA ARG A 315 9.92 19.51 -9.09
C ARG A 315 10.93 19.93 -10.15
N ALA A 316 12.05 19.21 -10.28
CA ALA A 316 13.06 19.47 -11.32
C ALA A 316 12.51 19.23 -12.74
N LEU A 317 11.52 18.37 -12.90
CA LEU A 317 10.79 18.12 -14.15
C LEU A 317 9.64 19.13 -14.40
N GLY A 318 9.52 20.18 -13.57
CA GLY A 318 8.56 21.26 -13.75
C GLY A 318 7.17 21.01 -13.17
N VAL A 319 7.01 20.03 -12.28
CA VAL A 319 5.75 19.84 -11.54
C VAL A 319 5.65 20.91 -10.46
N PRO A 320 4.57 21.73 -10.45
CA PRO A 320 4.39 22.81 -9.48
C PRO A 320 4.28 22.30 -8.03
N ASP A 321 4.77 23.08 -7.07
CA ASP A 321 4.75 22.71 -5.65
C ASP A 321 3.34 22.50 -5.10
N GLU A 322 2.33 23.22 -5.58
CA GLU A 322 0.94 23.01 -5.19
C GLU A 322 0.40 21.64 -5.67
N VAL A 323 0.88 21.14 -6.81
CA VAL A 323 0.52 19.80 -7.30
C VAL A 323 1.20 18.72 -6.44
N LEU A 324 2.49 18.92 -6.10
CA LEU A 324 3.24 18.03 -5.23
C LEU A 324 2.62 17.98 -3.83
N ALA A 325 2.26 19.14 -3.27
CA ALA A 325 1.58 19.22 -1.97
C ALA A 325 0.22 18.50 -2.01
N ARG A 326 -0.55 18.69 -3.08
CA ARG A 326 -1.84 18.00 -3.25
C ARG A 326 -1.66 16.49 -3.20
N ILE A 327 -0.69 15.93 -3.89
CA ILE A 327 -0.47 14.48 -4.00
C ILE A 327 0.10 13.88 -2.71
N THR A 328 1.00 14.61 -2.04
CA THR A 328 1.73 14.06 -0.89
C THR A 328 1.17 14.47 0.48
N VAL A 329 0.26 15.45 0.52
CA VAL A 329 -0.31 15.97 1.78
C VAL A 329 -1.84 16.02 1.70
N ASP A 330 -2.42 16.81 0.76
CA ASP A 330 -3.84 17.14 0.82
C ASP A 330 -4.74 15.95 0.48
N GLU A 331 -4.43 15.21 -0.59
CA GLU A 331 -5.20 14.03 -0.99
C GLU A 331 -5.05 12.87 0.02
N PRO A 332 -3.85 12.55 0.53
CA PRO A 332 -3.69 11.67 1.67
C PRO A 332 -4.51 12.11 2.90
N ALA A 333 -4.42 13.37 3.29
CA ALA A 333 -5.19 13.90 4.42
C ALA A 333 -6.70 13.70 4.21
N ARG A 334 -7.23 14.03 3.01
CA ARG A 334 -8.64 13.84 2.66
C ARG A 334 -9.09 12.39 2.76
N LEU A 335 -8.24 11.44 2.33
CA LEU A 335 -8.54 10.00 2.39
C LEU A 335 -8.51 9.45 3.82
N LEU A 336 -7.60 9.95 4.66
CA LEU A 336 -7.38 9.49 6.02
C LEU A 336 -8.26 10.23 7.04
N ASP A 337 -8.72 11.46 6.71
CA ASP A 337 -9.60 12.24 7.58
C ASP A 337 -11.01 11.66 7.59
N ARG A 338 -11.48 11.35 8.78
CA ARG A 338 -12.84 10.83 9.03
C ARG A 338 -13.51 11.60 10.16
N PRO A 339 -14.83 11.72 10.10
CA PRO A 339 -15.59 12.36 11.17
C PRO A 339 -15.44 11.67 12.54
#